data_e425cd68819c544984d9ff0cac53d2a2
#
_entry.id   e425cd68819c544984d9ff0cac53d2a2
#
_cell.length_a   1.000
_cell.length_b   1.000
_cell.length_c   1.000
_cell.angle_alpha   90.00
_cell.angle_beta   90.00
_cell.angle_gamma   90.00
#
_symmetry.space_group_name_H-M   'P 1'
#
loop_
_entity.id
_entity.type
_entity.pdbx_description
1 polymer ?
#
loop_
_entity_poly.entity_id
_entity_poly.type
_entity_poly.pdbx_seq_one_letter_code
_entity_poly.pdbx_strand_id
1 'polypeptide(L)'
;MSIYLQTKARPVKDLPMGEAERKARIELAAAYRIFDMLGWDQLIFNHITLRVPGPEHRFLINPFGLHYSEITASSLLLIDLEGNSLRESKWPVNRAGYVIHSALHESQPEAHCVMHTHTTTGMAVACLKDGLSPHNFYGAMLQGMVAYHDFEGISVEPGEKERLTRDIGDKRAVILRNHGLLAWGRDVAQAFLTLWTLQRACDVQIAAASAGAVYPLTPAAIAQSVRESGQGEKRTCDDVFAAMQRMVDARDPSYRD
;
A
#
# COMPACT_ATOMS: atom_id res chain seq x y z
N MET A 1 0.86 -16.97 -22.68
CA MET A 1 0.04 -17.76 -21.74
C MET A 1 -0.53 -16.74 -20.75
N SER A 2 -1.88 -16.58 -20.68
CA SER A 2 -2.49 -15.49 -19.92
C SER A 2 -2.25 -15.70 -18.42
N ILE A 3 -1.59 -14.73 -17.79
CA ILE A 3 -1.33 -14.68 -16.33
C ILE A 3 -2.67 -14.50 -15.53
N TYR A 4 -3.76 -14.32 -16.25
CA TYR A 4 -5.10 -14.11 -15.68
C TYR A 4 -5.86 -15.45 -15.66
N LEU A 5 -5.54 -16.31 -14.69
CA LEU A 5 -6.34 -17.50 -14.43
C LEU A 5 -7.74 -17.08 -13.96
N GLN A 6 -8.73 -17.28 -14.82
CA GLN A 6 -10.13 -17.22 -14.44
C GLN A 6 -10.37 -18.27 -13.34
N THR A 7 -10.61 -17.82 -12.13
CA THR A 7 -11.10 -18.72 -11.06
C THR A 7 -12.56 -19.02 -11.30
N LYS A 8 -12.90 -20.29 -11.20
CA LYS A 8 -14.29 -20.70 -10.97
C LYS A 8 -14.74 -20.04 -9.67
N ALA A 9 -15.59 -19.02 -9.76
CA ALA A 9 -16.22 -18.43 -8.61
C ALA A 9 -16.88 -19.54 -7.78
N ARG A 10 -16.56 -19.62 -6.50
CA ARG A 10 -17.41 -20.41 -5.58
C ARG A 10 -18.77 -19.75 -5.55
N PRO A 11 -19.88 -20.52 -5.43
CA PRO A 11 -21.20 -19.91 -5.31
C PRO A 11 -21.21 -18.98 -4.09
N VAL A 12 -21.35 -17.68 -4.37
CA VAL A 12 -21.30 -16.63 -3.37
C VAL A 12 -22.64 -16.60 -2.66
N LYS A 13 -22.66 -16.84 -1.35
CA LYS A 13 -23.78 -16.48 -0.50
C LYS A 13 -23.89 -14.97 -0.52
N ASP A 14 -25.10 -14.45 -0.76
CA ASP A 14 -25.41 -13.04 -0.67
C ASP A 14 -25.21 -12.58 0.78
N LEU A 15 -23.99 -12.08 1.07
CA LEU A 15 -23.61 -11.62 2.40
C LEU A 15 -24.11 -10.19 2.57
N PRO A 16 -24.96 -9.90 3.56
CA PRO A 16 -25.41 -8.54 3.80
C PRO A 16 -24.23 -7.65 4.14
N MET A 17 -24.21 -6.44 3.59
CA MET A 17 -23.21 -5.44 3.91
C MET A 17 -23.53 -4.80 5.26
N GLY A 18 -22.66 -5.05 6.27
CA GLY A 18 -22.74 -4.38 7.56
C GLY A 18 -22.19 -2.94 7.51
N GLU A 19 -22.50 -2.15 8.52
CA GLU A 19 -22.04 -0.75 8.62
C GLU A 19 -20.50 -0.64 8.66
N ALA A 20 -19.82 -1.54 9.36
CA ALA A 20 -18.36 -1.59 9.43
C ALA A 20 -17.73 -1.83 8.03
N GLU A 21 -18.30 -2.71 7.23
CA GLU A 21 -17.86 -2.93 5.86
C GLU A 21 -18.10 -1.71 4.98
N ARG A 22 -19.29 -1.08 5.10
CA ARG A 22 -19.60 0.15 4.34
C ARG A 22 -18.60 1.26 4.64
N LYS A 23 -18.28 1.48 5.91
CA LYS A 23 -17.27 2.47 6.31
C LYS A 23 -15.90 2.13 5.73
N ALA A 24 -15.45 0.89 5.83
CA ALA A 24 -14.19 0.44 5.27
C ALA A 24 -14.13 0.63 3.74
N ARG A 25 -15.24 0.41 3.04
CA ARG A 25 -15.33 0.65 1.58
C ARG A 25 -15.15 2.12 1.22
N ILE A 26 -15.83 3.03 1.93
CA ILE A 26 -15.69 4.47 1.69
C ILE A 26 -14.25 4.93 1.96
N GLU A 27 -13.65 4.46 3.04
CA GLU A 27 -12.29 4.79 3.42
C GLU A 27 -11.25 4.29 2.39
N LEU A 28 -11.41 3.06 1.93
CA LEU A 28 -10.53 2.49 0.91
C LEU A 28 -10.74 3.16 -0.47
N ALA A 29 -11.97 3.46 -0.87
CA ALA A 29 -12.25 4.19 -2.09
C ALA A 29 -11.64 5.60 -2.07
N ALA A 30 -11.70 6.29 -0.90
CA ALA A 30 -10.99 7.55 -0.72
C ALA A 30 -9.49 7.41 -0.94
N ALA A 31 -8.86 6.35 -0.42
CA ALA A 31 -7.43 6.10 -0.61
C ALA A 31 -7.08 5.93 -2.10
N TYR A 32 -7.88 5.20 -2.88
CA TYR A 32 -7.68 5.09 -4.34
C TYR A 32 -7.77 6.44 -5.05
N ARG A 33 -8.76 7.28 -4.70
CA ARG A 33 -8.89 8.62 -5.27
C ARG A 33 -7.75 9.56 -4.84
N ILE A 34 -7.23 9.39 -3.64
CA ILE A 34 -6.03 10.11 -3.17
C ILE A 34 -4.82 9.70 -4.01
N PHE A 35 -4.64 8.40 -4.30
CA PHE A 35 -3.53 7.91 -5.12
C PHE A 35 -3.62 8.45 -6.56
N ASP A 36 -4.81 8.45 -7.17
CA ASP A 36 -5.06 9.10 -8.46
C ASP A 36 -4.70 10.60 -8.42
N MET A 37 -5.14 11.30 -7.38
CA MET A 37 -4.84 12.72 -7.18
C MET A 37 -3.34 13.01 -7.05
N LEU A 38 -2.56 12.08 -6.48
CA LEU A 38 -1.12 12.20 -6.29
C LEU A 38 -0.30 11.70 -7.49
N GLY A 39 -0.96 11.10 -8.51
CA GLY A 39 -0.28 10.48 -9.64
C GLY A 39 0.46 9.19 -9.26
N TRP A 40 -0.07 8.44 -8.29
CA TRP A 40 0.48 7.16 -7.81
C TRP A 40 -0.24 5.95 -8.41
N ASP A 41 -1.12 6.19 -9.34
CA ASP A 41 -1.73 5.16 -10.17
C ASP A 41 -0.71 4.62 -11.19
N GLN A 42 -0.96 3.42 -11.68
CA GLN A 42 -0.19 2.76 -12.73
C GLN A 42 -1.16 2.13 -13.74
N LEU A 43 -1.88 2.97 -14.49
CA LEU A 43 -2.98 2.50 -15.33
C LEU A 43 -4.01 1.73 -14.48
N ILE A 44 -4.21 0.44 -14.78
CA ILE A 44 -5.11 -0.46 -14.02
C ILE A 44 -4.36 -1.41 -13.08
N PHE A 45 -3.05 -1.26 -13.02
CA PHE A 45 -2.18 -2.07 -12.17
C PHE A 45 -2.07 -1.48 -10.77
N ASN A 46 -1.35 -2.15 -9.87
CA ASN A 46 -1.27 -1.84 -8.46
C ASN A 46 -2.59 -2.06 -7.71
N HIS A 47 -2.53 -2.03 -6.42
CA HIS A 47 -3.68 -2.30 -5.58
C HIS A 47 -3.42 -1.84 -4.15
N ILE A 48 -4.52 -1.57 -3.45
CA ILE A 48 -4.55 -1.35 -2.02
C ILE A 48 -5.53 -2.36 -1.45
N THR A 49 -5.20 -2.96 -0.32
CA THR A 49 -6.12 -3.86 0.38
C THR A 49 -6.42 -3.36 1.78
N LEU A 50 -7.66 -3.59 2.22
CA LEU A 50 -8.11 -3.24 3.56
C LEU A 50 -8.87 -4.40 4.18
N ARG A 51 -8.47 -4.83 5.38
CA ARG A 51 -9.20 -5.81 6.17
C ARG A 51 -10.54 -5.23 6.63
N VAL A 52 -11.61 -5.95 6.39
CA VAL A 52 -12.94 -5.60 6.92
C VAL A 52 -12.97 -5.93 8.41
N PRO A 53 -13.39 -4.99 9.29
CA PRO A 53 -13.53 -5.29 10.70
C PRO A 53 -14.52 -6.45 10.96
N GLY A 54 -14.12 -7.37 11.84
CA GLY A 54 -14.94 -8.55 12.19
C GLY A 54 -14.07 -9.80 12.38
N PRO A 55 -14.66 -10.90 12.86
CA PRO A 55 -13.95 -12.14 13.13
C PRO A 55 -13.56 -12.91 11.86
N GLU A 56 -14.21 -12.62 10.72
CA GLU A 56 -13.95 -13.27 9.45
C GLU A 56 -12.82 -12.54 8.73
N HIS A 57 -11.81 -13.29 8.28
CA HIS A 57 -10.69 -12.74 7.51
C HIS A 57 -11.14 -12.37 6.09
N ARG A 58 -11.83 -11.21 5.98
CA ARG A 58 -12.32 -10.64 4.72
C ARG A 58 -11.58 -9.36 4.39
N PHE A 59 -11.34 -9.13 3.11
CA PHE A 59 -10.56 -8.00 2.64
C PHE A 59 -11.26 -7.30 1.47
N LEU A 60 -11.05 -6.01 1.36
CA LEU A 60 -11.46 -5.20 0.21
C LEU A 60 -10.26 -4.96 -0.69
N ILE A 61 -10.50 -4.98 -2.00
CA ILE A 61 -9.51 -4.68 -3.05
C ILE A 61 -10.22 -4.02 -4.24
N ASN A 62 -9.48 -3.27 -5.07
CA ASN A 62 -10.02 -2.72 -6.32
C ASN A 62 -10.35 -3.84 -7.32
N PRO A 63 -11.41 -3.64 -8.14
CA PRO A 63 -11.65 -4.49 -9.31
C PRO A 63 -10.54 -4.28 -10.34
N PHE A 64 -9.96 -5.39 -10.82
CA PHE A 64 -8.97 -5.32 -11.90
C PHE A 64 -9.64 -4.93 -13.22
N GLY A 65 -9.15 -3.86 -13.82
CA GLY A 65 -9.73 -3.27 -15.04
C GLY A 65 -10.31 -1.88 -14.86
N LEU A 66 -10.51 -1.42 -13.60
CA LEU A 66 -10.88 -0.04 -13.31
C LEU A 66 -9.64 0.77 -12.95
N HIS A 67 -9.59 2.00 -13.49
CA HIS A 67 -8.63 3.01 -13.08
C HIS A 67 -8.95 3.53 -11.66
N TYR A 68 -7.99 4.05 -10.94
CA TYR A 68 -8.19 4.53 -9.58
C TYR A 68 -9.23 5.66 -9.48
N SER A 69 -9.33 6.50 -10.51
CA SER A 69 -10.37 7.54 -10.64
C SER A 69 -11.80 6.99 -10.80
N GLU A 70 -11.96 5.70 -11.13
CA GLU A 70 -13.27 5.07 -11.30
C GLU A 70 -13.71 4.29 -10.06
N ILE A 71 -12.84 4.15 -9.05
CA ILE A 71 -13.14 3.35 -7.86
C ILE A 71 -14.16 4.07 -6.98
N THR A 72 -15.22 3.33 -6.62
CA THR A 72 -16.23 3.75 -5.64
C THR A 72 -16.35 2.70 -4.53
N ALA A 73 -16.99 3.04 -3.43
CA ALA A 73 -17.23 2.11 -2.33
C ALA A 73 -17.99 0.86 -2.77
N SER A 74 -18.98 1.02 -3.65
CA SER A 74 -19.75 -0.11 -4.21
C SER A 74 -18.97 -0.95 -5.21
N SER A 75 -17.99 -0.37 -5.93
CA SER A 75 -17.20 -1.09 -6.93
C SER A 75 -16.17 -2.04 -6.33
N LEU A 76 -15.71 -1.80 -5.09
CA LEU A 76 -14.69 -2.60 -4.41
C LEU A 76 -15.13 -4.06 -4.28
N LEU A 77 -14.19 -4.98 -4.47
CA LEU A 77 -14.41 -6.41 -4.31
C LEU A 77 -14.20 -6.83 -2.85
N LEU A 78 -15.06 -7.73 -2.36
CA LEU A 78 -14.88 -8.40 -1.07
C LEU A 78 -14.28 -9.78 -1.35
N ILE A 79 -13.13 -10.08 -0.75
CA ILE A 79 -12.37 -11.32 -0.98
C ILE A 79 -12.02 -12.00 0.35
N ASP A 80 -11.73 -13.32 0.27
CA ASP A 80 -11.10 -14.07 1.35
C ASP A 80 -9.56 -13.95 1.32
N LEU A 81 -8.88 -14.61 2.26
CA LEU A 81 -7.42 -14.60 2.35
C LEU A 81 -6.74 -15.27 1.12
N GLU A 82 -7.42 -16.18 0.46
CA GLU A 82 -6.98 -16.85 -0.76
C GLU A 82 -7.22 -16.01 -2.03
N GLY A 83 -7.84 -14.84 -1.88
CA GLY A 83 -8.18 -13.93 -2.98
C GLY A 83 -9.39 -14.38 -3.81
N ASN A 84 -10.27 -15.22 -3.26
CA ASN A 84 -11.52 -15.57 -3.92
C ASN A 84 -12.56 -14.48 -3.64
N SER A 85 -13.31 -14.06 -4.68
CA SER A 85 -14.42 -13.12 -4.48
C SER A 85 -15.53 -13.76 -3.65
N LEU A 86 -15.99 -13.03 -2.63
CA LEU A 86 -17.10 -13.43 -1.75
C LEU A 86 -18.45 -12.86 -2.22
N ARG A 87 -18.47 -12.01 -3.25
CA ARG A 87 -19.68 -11.52 -3.91
C ARG A 87 -19.53 -11.57 -5.42
N GLU A 88 -20.64 -11.63 -6.13
CA GLU A 88 -20.63 -11.53 -7.59
C GLU A 88 -20.09 -10.18 -8.03
N SER A 89 -19.24 -10.20 -9.05
CA SER A 89 -18.71 -9.01 -9.69
C SER A 89 -18.45 -9.28 -11.17
N LYS A 90 -18.68 -8.28 -12.01
CA LYS A 90 -18.30 -8.32 -13.42
C LYS A 90 -16.79 -8.16 -13.63
N TRP A 91 -16.06 -7.72 -12.60
CA TRP A 91 -14.63 -7.49 -12.64
C TRP A 91 -13.87 -8.60 -11.90
N PRO A 92 -12.73 -9.05 -12.42
CA PRO A 92 -11.90 -10.03 -11.75
C PRO A 92 -11.07 -9.42 -10.62
N VAL A 93 -10.58 -10.28 -9.73
CA VAL A 93 -9.55 -9.93 -8.73
C VAL A 93 -8.17 -10.02 -9.38
N ASN A 94 -7.28 -9.06 -9.13
CA ASN A 94 -5.87 -9.14 -9.48
C ASN A 94 -5.15 -10.08 -8.49
N ARG A 95 -5.09 -11.36 -8.83
CA ARG A 95 -4.49 -12.37 -7.95
C ARG A 95 -2.98 -12.26 -7.81
N ALA A 96 -2.28 -11.94 -8.89
CA ALA A 96 -0.82 -11.84 -8.86
C ALA A 96 -0.37 -10.77 -7.86
N GLY A 97 -1.02 -9.61 -7.88
CA GLY A 97 -0.73 -8.55 -6.91
C GLY A 97 -1.17 -8.88 -5.48
N TYR A 98 -2.24 -9.64 -5.30
CA TYR A 98 -2.78 -9.93 -3.97
C TYR A 98 -1.88 -10.87 -3.13
N VAL A 99 -1.01 -11.66 -3.74
CA VAL A 99 -0.15 -12.59 -3.00
C VAL A 99 0.76 -11.90 -2.01
N ILE A 100 1.40 -10.79 -2.41
CA ILE A 100 2.24 -9.98 -1.53
C ILE A 100 1.40 -9.42 -0.36
N HIS A 101 0.19 -8.90 -0.66
CA HIS A 101 -0.68 -8.37 0.36
C HIS A 101 -1.23 -9.46 1.30
N SER A 102 -1.60 -10.64 0.76
CA SER A 102 -2.08 -11.75 1.58
C SER A 102 -1.00 -12.27 2.54
N ALA A 103 0.27 -12.27 2.14
CA ALA A 103 1.38 -12.65 3.01
C ALA A 103 1.46 -11.73 4.24
N LEU A 104 1.30 -10.42 4.04
CA LEU A 104 1.28 -9.45 5.13
C LEU A 104 0.03 -9.56 6.01
N HIS A 105 -1.15 -9.67 5.40
CA HIS A 105 -2.39 -9.85 6.16
C HIS A 105 -2.40 -11.13 7.01
N GLU A 106 -1.71 -12.17 6.56
CA GLU A 106 -1.59 -13.45 7.26
C GLU A 106 -0.54 -13.40 8.39
N SER A 107 0.62 -12.83 8.11
CA SER A 107 1.77 -12.85 9.02
C SER A 107 1.78 -11.72 10.05
N GLN A 108 1.14 -10.58 9.73
CA GLN A 108 1.13 -9.38 10.56
C GLN A 108 -0.30 -9.10 11.06
N PRO A 109 -0.65 -9.42 12.32
CA PRO A 109 -2.00 -9.19 12.85
C PRO A 109 -2.48 -7.75 12.74
N GLU A 110 -1.56 -6.78 12.84
CA GLU A 110 -1.84 -5.34 12.72
C GLU A 110 -1.83 -4.81 11.29
N ALA A 111 -1.47 -5.62 10.28
CA ALA A 111 -1.55 -5.20 8.88
C ALA A 111 -3.01 -5.21 8.41
N HIS A 112 -3.79 -4.21 8.84
CA HIS A 112 -5.17 -4.07 8.38
C HIS A 112 -5.26 -3.43 7.01
N CYS A 113 -4.33 -2.53 6.67
CA CYS A 113 -4.23 -1.93 5.35
C CYS A 113 -2.84 -2.18 4.77
N VAL A 114 -2.78 -2.57 3.49
CA VAL A 114 -1.53 -2.74 2.74
C VAL A 114 -1.64 -1.96 1.44
N MET A 115 -0.62 -1.16 1.14
CA MET A 115 -0.53 -0.26 -0.01
C MET A 115 0.75 -0.51 -0.79
N HIS A 116 0.66 -0.52 -2.13
CA HIS A 116 1.78 -0.76 -3.02
C HIS A 116 1.77 0.20 -4.20
N THR A 117 2.96 0.69 -4.59
CA THR A 117 3.13 1.62 -5.71
C THR A 117 4.32 1.29 -6.58
N HIS A 118 4.21 1.64 -7.87
CA HIS A 118 5.29 1.58 -8.88
C HIS A 118 5.66 2.98 -9.38
N THR A 119 5.73 3.97 -8.51
CA THR A 119 6.13 5.34 -8.88
C THR A 119 7.55 5.35 -9.43
N THR A 120 7.84 6.23 -10.39
CA THR A 120 9.16 6.28 -11.05
C THR A 120 10.32 6.44 -10.08
N THR A 121 10.21 7.35 -9.11
CA THR A 121 11.27 7.60 -8.12
C THR A 121 11.37 6.49 -7.08
N GLY A 122 10.22 5.89 -6.69
CA GLY A 122 10.19 4.73 -5.82
C GLY A 122 10.87 3.52 -6.46
N MET A 123 10.54 3.21 -7.73
CA MET A 123 11.20 2.16 -8.50
C MET A 123 12.68 2.46 -8.72
N ALA A 124 13.06 3.73 -8.99
CA ALA A 124 14.46 4.12 -9.15
C ALA A 124 15.27 3.79 -7.90
N VAL A 125 14.78 4.15 -6.71
CA VAL A 125 15.44 3.80 -5.44
C VAL A 125 15.45 2.29 -5.20
N ALA A 126 14.38 1.58 -5.57
CA ALA A 126 14.32 0.12 -5.48
C ALA A 126 15.37 -0.58 -6.36
N CYS A 127 15.82 0.05 -7.44
CA CYS A 127 16.90 -0.42 -8.32
C CYS A 127 18.30 -0.07 -7.82
N LEU A 128 18.44 0.82 -6.83
CA LEU A 128 19.76 1.19 -6.31
C LEU A 128 20.33 0.11 -5.40
N LYS A 129 21.62 -0.21 -5.57
CA LYS A 129 22.33 -1.19 -4.74
C LYS A 129 22.22 -0.88 -3.25
N ASP A 130 22.42 0.39 -2.88
CA ASP A 130 22.43 0.84 -1.49
C ASP A 130 21.02 1.20 -0.97
N GLY A 131 20.01 1.20 -1.84
CA GLY A 131 18.62 1.48 -1.50
C GLY A 131 18.38 2.92 -1.05
N LEU A 132 17.56 3.10 -0.01
CA LEU A 132 17.16 4.40 0.53
C LEU A 132 18.26 5.01 1.38
N SER A 133 18.64 6.25 1.03
CA SER A 133 19.60 7.04 1.79
C SER A 133 18.95 7.76 2.99
N PRO A 134 19.59 7.78 4.16
CA PRO A 134 19.11 8.56 5.31
C PRO A 134 19.44 10.06 5.21
N HIS A 135 20.12 10.49 4.14
CA HIS A 135 20.67 11.85 4.03
C HIS A 135 19.67 12.87 3.46
N ASN A 136 18.39 12.72 3.78
CA ASN A 136 17.37 13.74 3.61
C ASN A 136 16.37 13.67 4.76
N PHE A 137 15.52 14.68 4.89
CA PHE A 137 14.55 14.81 6.00
C PHE A 137 13.69 13.54 6.20
N TYR A 138 13.10 13.03 5.12
CA TYR A 138 12.22 11.85 5.19
C TYR A 138 13.00 10.54 5.32
N GLY A 139 14.15 10.43 4.64
CA GLY A 139 15.03 9.27 4.74
C GLY A 139 15.61 9.09 6.14
N ALA A 140 15.95 10.20 6.82
CA ALA A 140 16.39 10.18 8.21
C ALA A 140 15.33 9.62 9.17
N MET A 141 14.06 9.99 8.98
CA MET A 141 12.92 9.47 9.78
C MET A 141 12.74 7.96 9.62
N LEU A 142 13.08 7.43 8.46
CA LEU A 142 12.88 6.03 8.11
C LEU A 142 14.11 5.13 8.38
N GLN A 143 15.21 5.70 8.90
CA GLN A 143 16.43 4.92 9.16
C GLN A 143 16.17 3.74 10.09
N GLY A 144 16.47 2.52 9.61
CA GLY A 144 16.22 1.27 10.33
C GLY A 144 14.75 0.81 10.37
N MET A 145 13.84 1.56 9.71
CA MET A 145 12.41 1.25 9.64
C MET A 145 11.98 0.66 8.27
N VAL A 146 12.91 0.55 7.32
CA VAL A 146 12.66 0.04 5.97
C VAL A 146 13.20 -1.37 5.85
N ALA A 147 12.36 -2.29 5.40
CA ALA A 147 12.75 -3.63 4.98
C ALA A 147 13.03 -3.66 3.48
N TYR A 148 13.76 -4.68 3.04
CA TYR A 148 14.03 -4.95 1.63
C TYR A 148 13.70 -6.40 1.32
N HIS A 149 13.09 -6.63 0.15
CA HIS A 149 12.84 -7.95 -0.37
C HIS A 149 13.30 -8.02 -1.83
N ASP A 150 14.04 -9.07 -2.18
CA ASP A 150 14.59 -9.24 -3.53
C ASP A 150 13.49 -9.61 -4.53
N PHE A 151 13.68 -9.20 -5.79
CA PHE A 151 12.71 -9.46 -6.85
C PHE A 151 12.78 -10.92 -7.29
N GLU A 152 11.68 -11.63 -7.12
CA GLU A 152 11.57 -13.06 -7.49
C GLU A 152 10.75 -13.30 -8.79
N GLY A 153 10.36 -12.22 -9.48
CA GLY A 153 9.57 -12.29 -10.73
C GLY A 153 8.16 -11.72 -10.57
N ILE A 154 7.36 -11.84 -11.62
CA ILE A 154 5.95 -11.37 -11.63
C ILE A 154 5.01 -12.49 -11.18
N SER A 155 5.42 -13.73 -11.35
CA SER A 155 4.66 -14.91 -10.96
C SER A 155 4.96 -15.25 -9.51
N VAL A 156 3.93 -15.77 -8.85
CA VAL A 156 4.07 -16.25 -7.47
C VAL A 156 4.90 -17.53 -7.46
N GLU A 157 6.11 -17.44 -6.96
CA GLU A 157 6.94 -18.61 -6.74
C GLU A 157 6.58 -19.34 -5.43
N PRO A 158 6.62 -20.67 -5.39
CA PRO A 158 6.43 -21.41 -4.16
C PRO A 158 7.37 -20.92 -3.05
N GLY A 159 6.84 -20.62 -1.88
CA GLY A 159 7.60 -20.15 -0.74
C GLY A 159 7.98 -18.66 -0.76
N GLU A 160 7.53 -17.88 -1.76
CA GLU A 160 7.77 -16.43 -1.76
C GLU A 160 7.14 -15.74 -0.55
N LYS A 161 5.94 -16.16 -0.13
CA LYS A 161 5.27 -15.60 1.05
C LYS A 161 6.13 -15.73 2.32
N GLU A 162 6.74 -16.88 2.55
CA GLU A 162 7.58 -17.14 3.72
C GLU A 162 8.86 -16.30 3.67
N ARG A 163 9.48 -16.16 2.49
CA ARG A 163 10.67 -15.32 2.31
C ARG A 163 10.34 -13.85 2.52
N LEU A 164 9.28 -13.37 1.87
CA LEU A 164 8.79 -12.00 2.02
C LEU A 164 8.49 -11.66 3.49
N THR A 165 7.76 -12.54 4.18
CA THR A 165 7.42 -12.36 5.60
C THR A 165 8.67 -12.29 6.49
N ARG A 166 9.63 -13.16 6.25
CA ARG A 166 10.92 -13.18 6.98
C ARG A 166 11.69 -11.88 6.74
N ASP A 167 11.76 -11.41 5.49
CA ASP A 167 12.56 -10.25 5.10
C ASP A 167 11.92 -8.93 5.60
N ILE A 168 10.60 -8.87 5.67
CA ILE A 168 9.86 -7.72 6.20
C ILE A 168 9.99 -7.64 7.73
N GLY A 169 9.91 -8.77 8.43
CA GLY A 169 9.97 -8.78 9.88
C GLY A 169 8.89 -7.87 10.49
N ASP A 170 9.29 -6.92 11.32
CA ASP A 170 8.41 -5.95 11.99
C ASP A 170 8.30 -4.60 11.26
N LYS A 171 8.90 -4.46 10.08
CA LYS A 171 8.98 -3.18 9.36
C LYS A 171 7.70 -2.87 8.60
N ARG A 172 7.23 -1.63 8.72
CA ARG A 172 6.01 -1.15 8.04
C ARG A 172 6.25 -0.53 6.68
N ALA A 173 7.46 -0.08 6.41
CA ALA A 173 7.90 0.42 5.11
C ALA A 173 8.79 -0.63 4.43
N VAL A 174 8.54 -0.93 3.17
CA VAL A 174 9.24 -1.98 2.44
C VAL A 174 9.63 -1.47 1.05
N ILE A 175 10.85 -1.72 0.66
CA ILE A 175 11.32 -1.57 -0.71
C ILE A 175 11.44 -2.96 -1.33
N LEU A 176 10.54 -3.24 -2.27
CA LEU A 176 10.64 -4.42 -3.13
C LEU A 176 11.67 -4.11 -4.21
N ARG A 177 12.85 -4.74 -4.14
CA ARG A 177 13.98 -4.45 -5.03
C ARG A 177 13.60 -4.66 -6.49
N ASN A 178 13.99 -3.71 -7.35
CA ASN A 178 13.66 -3.71 -8.79
C ASN A 178 12.15 -3.73 -9.11
N HIS A 179 11.28 -3.44 -8.13
CA HIS A 179 9.85 -3.58 -8.29
C HIS A 179 9.10 -2.31 -7.85
N GLY A 180 9.16 -1.93 -6.58
CA GLY A 180 8.42 -0.76 -6.10
C GLY A 180 8.42 -0.60 -4.60
N LEU A 181 7.48 0.21 -4.11
CA LEU A 181 7.33 0.51 -2.68
C LEU A 181 6.09 -0.18 -2.13
N LEU A 182 6.17 -0.61 -0.87
CA LEU A 182 5.06 -1.19 -0.15
C LEU A 182 5.06 -0.66 1.29
N ALA A 183 3.87 -0.38 1.81
CA ALA A 183 3.68 -0.05 3.22
C ALA A 183 2.42 -0.71 3.77
N TRP A 184 2.42 -0.95 5.07
CA TRP A 184 1.26 -1.45 5.78
C TRP A 184 1.03 -0.73 7.11
N GLY A 185 -0.20 -0.81 7.62
CA GLY A 185 -0.59 -0.19 8.87
C GLY A 185 -1.86 -0.79 9.46
N ARG A 186 -2.14 -0.41 10.72
CA ARG A 186 -3.36 -0.80 11.47
C ARG A 186 -4.66 -0.22 10.87
N ASP A 187 -4.53 0.77 10.01
CA ASP A 187 -5.61 1.46 9.31
C ASP A 187 -5.08 2.10 8.02
N VAL A 188 -5.99 2.64 7.22
CA VAL A 188 -5.66 3.33 5.96
C VAL A 188 -4.78 4.55 6.21
N ALA A 189 -5.03 5.29 7.28
CA ALA A 189 -4.31 6.53 7.60
C ALA A 189 -2.83 6.25 7.90
N GLN A 190 -2.52 5.23 8.69
CA GLN A 190 -1.15 4.85 9.00
C GLN A 190 -0.43 4.28 7.78
N ALA A 191 -1.05 3.35 7.04
CA ALA A 191 -0.47 2.81 5.82
C ALA A 191 -0.15 3.91 4.81
N PHE A 192 -1.09 4.85 4.63
CA PHE A 192 -0.92 6.00 3.73
C PHE A 192 0.26 6.89 4.14
N LEU A 193 0.32 7.35 5.40
CA LEU A 193 1.40 8.24 5.84
C LEU A 193 2.77 7.54 5.77
N THR A 194 2.82 6.24 6.09
CA THR A 194 4.05 5.45 5.97
C THR A 194 4.52 5.40 4.52
N LEU A 195 3.63 5.06 3.58
CA LEU A 195 3.97 5.02 2.16
C LEU A 195 4.31 6.40 1.61
N TRP A 196 3.57 7.44 2.02
CA TRP A 196 3.83 8.82 1.61
C TRP A 196 5.22 9.28 2.06
N THR A 197 5.61 8.98 3.29
CA THR A 197 6.94 9.33 3.82
C THR A 197 8.04 8.60 3.05
N LEU A 198 7.84 7.31 2.76
CA LEU A 198 8.76 6.50 1.96
C LEU A 198 8.90 7.06 0.54
N GLN A 199 7.77 7.40 -0.11
CA GLN A 199 7.75 8.00 -1.43
C GLN A 199 8.48 9.34 -1.45
N ARG A 200 8.21 10.23 -0.49
CA ARG A 200 8.90 11.54 -0.40
C ARG A 200 10.40 11.40 -0.17
N ALA A 201 10.83 10.40 0.61
CA ALA A 201 12.24 10.10 0.78
C ALA A 201 12.91 9.71 -0.55
N CYS A 202 12.23 8.87 -1.35
CA CYS A 202 12.69 8.49 -2.69
C CYS A 202 12.73 9.69 -3.65
N ASP A 203 11.68 10.50 -3.69
CA ASP A 203 11.61 11.70 -4.55
C ASP A 203 12.78 12.64 -4.28
N VAL A 204 13.02 12.95 -3.00
CA VAL A 204 14.11 13.86 -2.60
C VAL A 204 15.48 13.23 -2.89
N GLN A 205 15.65 11.94 -2.66
CA GLN A 205 16.92 11.25 -2.96
C GLN A 205 17.28 11.35 -4.44
N ILE A 206 16.34 11.02 -5.33
CA ILE A 206 16.60 11.07 -6.78
C ILE A 206 16.81 12.50 -7.26
N ALA A 207 16.00 13.46 -6.80
CA ALA A 207 16.16 14.86 -7.16
C ALA A 207 17.50 15.43 -6.70
N ALA A 208 17.89 15.15 -5.45
CA ALA A 208 19.17 15.60 -4.90
C ALA A 208 20.37 14.98 -5.64
N ALA A 209 20.33 13.66 -5.91
CA ALA A 209 21.39 12.97 -6.65
C ALA A 209 21.56 13.52 -8.08
N SER A 210 20.45 13.94 -8.71
CA SER A 210 20.49 14.58 -10.05
C SER A 210 21.05 15.99 -10.02
N ALA A 211 20.96 16.68 -8.89
CA ALA A 211 21.48 18.04 -8.72
C ALA A 211 22.99 18.08 -8.35
N GLY A 212 23.57 16.99 -7.88
CA GLY A 212 24.99 16.88 -7.52
C GLY A 212 25.26 16.11 -6.24
N ALA A 213 26.36 16.44 -5.56
CA ALA A 213 26.75 15.77 -4.33
C ALA A 213 25.79 16.08 -3.17
N VAL A 214 25.36 15.06 -2.46
CA VAL A 214 24.45 15.18 -1.32
C VAL A 214 25.23 15.59 -0.06
N TYR A 215 24.75 16.60 0.66
CA TYR A 215 25.29 16.98 1.96
C TYR A 215 24.88 15.95 3.02
N PRO A 216 25.82 15.27 3.71
CA PRO A 216 25.50 14.20 4.62
C PRO A 216 24.93 14.71 5.94
N LEU A 217 23.90 14.05 6.46
CA LEU A 217 23.45 14.25 7.84
C LEU A 217 24.39 13.53 8.82
N THR A 218 24.56 14.11 10.00
CA THR A 218 25.32 13.45 11.08
C THR A 218 24.54 12.26 11.65
N PRO A 219 25.21 11.23 12.17
CA PRO A 219 24.53 10.11 12.86
C PRO A 219 23.62 10.58 14.01
N ALA A 220 24.00 11.63 14.72
CA ALA A 220 23.20 12.21 15.81
C ALA A 220 21.88 12.82 15.29
N ALA A 221 21.92 13.56 14.17
CA ALA A 221 20.74 14.13 13.54
C ALA A 221 19.79 13.05 13.04
N ILE A 222 20.31 11.99 12.41
CA ILE A 222 19.52 10.84 11.97
C ILE A 222 18.84 10.16 13.16
N ALA A 223 19.60 9.84 14.22
CA ALA A 223 19.04 9.22 15.42
C ALA A 223 17.99 10.08 16.11
N GLN A 224 18.15 11.41 16.09
CA GLN A 224 17.14 12.34 16.59
C GLN A 224 15.85 12.28 15.76
N SER A 225 15.97 12.30 14.43
CA SER A 225 14.82 12.21 13.51
C SER A 225 13.99 10.95 13.71
N VAL A 226 14.66 9.79 13.91
CA VAL A 226 13.97 8.51 14.21
C VAL A 226 13.20 8.61 15.53
N ARG A 227 13.79 9.18 16.59
CA ARG A 227 13.10 9.32 17.89
C ARG A 227 11.88 10.22 17.81
N GLU A 228 11.95 11.28 17.03
CA GLU A 228 10.89 12.28 16.91
C GLU A 228 9.75 11.83 16.00
N SER A 229 10.04 11.02 14.96
CA SER A 229 9.05 10.56 13.99
C SER A 229 7.92 9.71 14.61
N GLY A 230 8.20 8.99 15.70
CA GLY A 230 7.20 8.17 16.40
C GLY A 230 6.30 8.94 17.38
N GLN A 231 6.60 10.22 17.66
CA GLN A 231 5.83 11.00 18.64
C GLN A 231 4.50 11.49 18.04
N GLY A 232 3.38 11.10 18.68
CA GLY A 232 2.04 11.51 18.22
C GLY A 232 1.60 10.88 16.90
N GLU A 233 2.26 9.83 16.45
CA GLU A 233 2.06 9.16 15.16
C GLU A 233 0.59 8.93 14.81
N LYS A 234 -0.20 8.36 15.75
CA LYS A 234 -1.62 8.05 15.48
C LYS A 234 -2.42 9.28 15.08
N ARG A 235 -2.33 10.36 15.85
CA ARG A 235 -3.05 11.60 15.58
C ARG A 235 -2.61 12.23 14.28
N THR A 236 -1.30 12.22 14.00
CA THR A 236 -0.75 12.76 12.75
C THR A 236 -1.27 12.00 11.54
N CYS A 237 -1.32 10.64 11.60
CA CYS A 237 -1.88 9.83 10.53
C CYS A 237 -3.34 10.20 10.25
N ASP A 238 -4.16 10.25 11.32
CA ASP A 238 -5.59 10.56 11.22
C ASP A 238 -5.82 11.97 10.63
N ASP A 239 -5.10 12.99 11.12
CA ASP A 239 -5.23 14.38 10.66
C ASP A 239 -4.81 14.54 9.19
N VAL A 240 -3.71 13.88 8.77
CA VAL A 240 -3.21 13.91 7.39
C VAL A 240 -4.20 13.22 6.45
N PHE A 241 -4.64 12.00 6.78
CA PHE A 241 -5.59 11.28 5.93
C PHE A 241 -6.92 12.02 5.80
N ALA A 242 -7.45 12.57 6.90
CA ALA A 242 -8.65 13.38 6.89
C ALA A 242 -8.51 14.65 6.02
N ALA A 243 -7.33 15.27 6.00
CA ALA A 243 -7.06 16.42 5.12
C ALA A 243 -7.08 16.01 3.64
N MET A 244 -6.42 14.90 3.30
CA MET A 244 -6.43 14.36 1.94
C MET A 244 -7.84 13.95 1.48
N GLN A 245 -8.62 13.35 2.38
CA GLN A 245 -10.01 12.98 2.09
C GLN A 245 -10.88 14.20 1.79
N ARG A 246 -10.74 15.31 2.55
CA ARG A 246 -11.44 16.56 2.23
C ARG A 246 -11.06 17.13 0.85
N MET A 247 -9.82 16.95 0.41
CA MET A 247 -9.39 17.37 -0.92
C MET A 247 -10.07 16.54 -2.02
N VAL A 248 -10.19 15.25 -1.83
CA VAL A 248 -10.91 14.35 -2.75
C VAL A 248 -12.41 14.66 -2.73
N ASP A 249 -13.01 14.84 -1.55
CA ASP A 249 -14.43 15.24 -1.41
C ASP A 249 -14.74 16.53 -2.18
N ALA A 250 -13.83 17.50 -2.14
CA ALA A 250 -13.99 18.77 -2.87
C ALA A 250 -13.86 18.62 -4.39
N ARG A 251 -13.13 17.58 -4.87
CA ARG A 251 -12.98 17.29 -6.31
C ARG A 251 -14.16 16.48 -6.85
N ASP A 252 -14.43 15.35 -6.23
CA ASP A 252 -15.47 14.42 -6.65
C ASP A 252 -15.84 13.46 -5.50
N PRO A 253 -16.96 13.68 -4.80
CA PRO A 253 -17.40 12.84 -3.69
C PRO A 253 -18.04 11.50 -4.15
N SER A 254 -18.18 11.24 -5.44
CA SER A 254 -18.87 10.06 -5.99
C SER A 254 -18.22 8.72 -5.58
N TYR A 255 -16.99 8.73 -5.10
CA TYR A 255 -16.34 7.52 -4.58
C TYR A 255 -17.06 6.93 -3.35
N ARG A 256 -17.95 7.70 -2.71
CA ARG A 256 -18.73 7.27 -1.53
C ARG A 256 -19.92 6.37 -1.87
N ASP A 257 -20.29 6.28 -3.15
CA ASP A 257 -21.44 5.51 -3.67
C ASP A 257 -21.20 3.99 -3.71
#